data_80de46ca8def759c5ce17c0996ea7bb3
#
_entry.id   80de46ca8def759c5ce17c0996ea7bb3
#
_cell.length_a   1.000
_cell.length_b   1.000
_cell.length_c   1.000
_cell.angle_alpha   90.00
_cell.angle_beta   90.00
_cell.angle_gamma   90.00
#
_symmetry.space_group_name_H-M   'P 1'
#
loop_
_entity.id
_entity.type
_entity.pdbx_description
1 polymer ?
#
loop_
_entity_poly.entity_id
_entity_poly.type
_entity_poly.pdbx_seq_one_letter_code
_entity_poly.pdbx_strand_id
1 'polypeptide(L)'
;MANIKDKMLYFVGNKLLKYVYKNPQKNMLKLIKIGKAVAGKMYPESTFTKPIEIISDPTNVWHKYLFDGLRDIDPDFFCSAALTFAIDLGINGTKTIRKRREQEHCNIPWVILMDPTSACNLKCKGCWAAEYGYNSNLTLDEMRRVISESKALGTHFYMFTGGEPLIRKKDIITLAMENKDCIFLAFTNGTLVDDKLCEDIKSCGNLALALSIEGSEEVND
;
A
#
# COMPACT_ATOMS: atom_id res chain seq x y z
N MET A 1 -13.83 11.56 12.16
CA MET A 1 -14.89 10.53 12.36
C MET A 1 -15.31 10.03 10.98
N ALA A 2 -15.20 8.73 10.70
CA ALA A 2 -15.65 8.16 9.42
C ALA A 2 -17.15 8.42 9.23
N ASN A 3 -17.52 8.96 8.08
CA ASN A 3 -18.89 9.23 7.71
C ASN A 3 -19.69 7.92 7.68
N ILE A 4 -20.99 7.94 7.99
CA ILE A 4 -21.89 6.77 7.90
C ILE A 4 -21.79 6.09 6.53
N LYS A 5 -21.64 6.89 5.47
CA LYS A 5 -21.43 6.41 4.11
C LYS A 5 -20.16 5.57 3.95
N ASP A 6 -19.06 6.00 4.56
CA ASP A 6 -17.78 5.26 4.49
C ASP A 6 -17.88 3.94 5.26
N LYS A 7 -18.50 3.93 6.44
CA LYS A 7 -18.75 2.70 7.20
C LYS A 7 -19.57 1.68 6.40
N MET A 8 -20.57 2.15 5.65
CA MET A 8 -21.39 1.31 4.78
C MET A 8 -20.57 0.77 3.59
N LEU A 9 -19.72 1.61 2.98
CA LEU A 9 -18.83 1.19 1.90
C LEU A 9 -17.85 0.12 2.38
N TYR A 10 -17.24 0.30 3.55
CA TYR A 10 -16.36 -0.70 4.17
C TYR A 10 -17.09 -2.02 4.46
N PHE A 11 -18.29 -1.95 5.03
CA PHE A 11 -19.09 -3.15 5.32
C PHE A 11 -19.45 -3.94 4.04
N VAL A 12 -19.96 -3.24 3.02
CA VAL A 12 -20.33 -3.86 1.74
C VAL A 12 -19.07 -4.37 1.03
N GLY A 13 -18.01 -3.56 0.97
CA GLY A 13 -16.75 -3.91 0.35
C GLY A 13 -16.13 -5.17 0.97
N ASN A 14 -16.12 -5.28 2.30
CA ASN A 14 -15.62 -6.47 3.00
C ASN A 14 -16.41 -7.73 2.61
N LYS A 15 -17.75 -7.65 2.57
CA LYS A 15 -18.57 -8.77 2.10
C LYS A 15 -18.28 -9.15 0.65
N LEU A 16 -18.06 -8.17 -0.22
CA LEU A 16 -17.72 -8.41 -1.63
C LEU A 16 -16.33 -9.06 -1.78
N LEU A 17 -15.32 -8.59 -1.04
CA LEU A 17 -13.99 -9.19 -1.06
C LEU A 17 -13.99 -10.62 -0.51
N LYS A 18 -14.66 -10.86 0.61
CA LYS A 18 -14.85 -12.24 1.14
C LYS A 18 -15.62 -13.14 0.16
N TYR A 19 -16.51 -12.58 -0.65
CA TYR A 19 -17.16 -13.30 -1.73
C TYR A 19 -16.17 -13.67 -2.85
N VAL A 20 -15.18 -12.80 -3.13
CA VAL A 20 -14.12 -13.12 -4.11
C VAL A 20 -13.37 -14.38 -3.72
N TYR A 21 -12.98 -14.52 -2.46
CA TYR A 21 -12.24 -15.70 -1.97
C TYR A 21 -12.95 -17.04 -2.15
N LYS A 22 -14.28 -17.06 -2.27
CA LYS A 22 -15.05 -18.30 -2.49
C LYS A 22 -14.83 -18.91 -3.89
N ASN A 23 -14.63 -18.06 -4.91
CA ASN A 23 -14.29 -18.44 -6.28
C ASN A 23 -13.60 -17.23 -6.93
N PRO A 24 -12.28 -17.07 -6.74
CA PRO A 24 -11.59 -15.83 -7.06
C PRO A 24 -11.78 -15.38 -8.50
N GLN A 25 -11.49 -16.24 -9.48
CA GLN A 25 -11.58 -15.89 -10.89
C GLN A 25 -12.99 -15.45 -11.30
N LYS A 26 -13.99 -16.29 -11.04
CA LYS A 26 -15.39 -16.01 -11.43
C LYS A 26 -15.95 -14.77 -10.75
N ASN A 27 -15.67 -14.62 -9.46
CA ASN A 27 -16.25 -13.57 -8.64
C ASN A 27 -15.55 -12.23 -8.89
N MET A 28 -14.23 -12.20 -9.14
CA MET A 28 -13.53 -10.99 -9.57
C MET A 28 -14.05 -10.47 -10.90
N LEU A 29 -14.19 -11.34 -11.92
CA LEU A 29 -14.76 -10.95 -13.21
C LEU A 29 -16.17 -10.35 -13.06
N LYS A 30 -17.00 -10.94 -12.18
CA LYS A 30 -18.34 -10.41 -11.92
C LYS A 30 -18.28 -9.02 -11.26
N LEU A 31 -17.38 -8.81 -10.28
CA LEU A 31 -17.23 -7.52 -9.61
C LEU A 31 -16.70 -6.44 -10.55
N ILE A 32 -15.74 -6.77 -11.43
CA ILE A 32 -15.21 -5.81 -12.42
C ILE A 32 -16.32 -5.39 -13.40
N LYS A 33 -17.16 -6.33 -13.86
CA LYS A 33 -18.31 -6.01 -14.73
C LYS A 33 -19.32 -5.10 -14.04
N ILE A 34 -19.62 -5.35 -12.76
CA ILE A 34 -20.48 -4.47 -11.94
C ILE A 34 -19.81 -3.09 -11.78
N GLY A 35 -18.53 -3.05 -11.45
CA GLY A 35 -17.75 -1.81 -11.34
C GLY A 35 -17.77 -0.99 -12.64
N LYS A 36 -17.61 -1.66 -13.80
CA LYS A 36 -17.74 -1.02 -15.12
C LYS A 36 -19.13 -0.43 -15.33
N ALA A 37 -20.18 -1.14 -14.98
CA ALA A 37 -21.55 -0.66 -15.12
C ALA A 37 -21.85 0.58 -14.24
N VAL A 38 -21.25 0.64 -13.04
CA VAL A 38 -21.49 1.74 -12.07
C VAL A 38 -20.56 2.93 -12.33
N ALA A 39 -19.29 2.69 -12.62
CA ALA A 39 -18.25 3.71 -12.67
C ALA A 39 -17.61 3.89 -14.07
N GLY A 40 -18.06 3.18 -15.09
CA GLY A 40 -17.45 3.18 -16.42
C GLY A 40 -17.43 4.54 -17.12
N LYS A 41 -18.33 5.46 -16.72
CA LYS A 41 -18.31 6.84 -17.22
C LYS A 41 -17.23 7.73 -16.54
N MET A 42 -16.69 7.29 -15.41
CA MET A 42 -15.71 8.06 -14.60
C MET A 42 -14.26 7.70 -14.92
N TYR A 43 -14.02 6.53 -15.53
CA TYR A 43 -12.69 5.98 -15.77
C TYR A 43 -12.54 5.53 -17.23
N PRO A 44 -11.30 5.55 -17.77
CA PRO A 44 -11.03 4.99 -19.11
C PRO A 44 -11.45 3.53 -19.20
N GLU A 45 -11.87 3.09 -20.36
CA GLU A 45 -12.31 1.70 -20.60
C GLU A 45 -11.23 0.67 -20.26
N SER A 46 -9.97 1.00 -20.51
CA SER A 46 -8.80 0.17 -20.16
C SER A 46 -8.69 -0.19 -18.69
N THR A 47 -9.27 0.64 -17.79
CA THR A 47 -9.34 0.35 -16.34
C THR A 47 -10.10 -0.94 -16.04
N PHE A 48 -11.03 -1.31 -16.90
CA PHE A 48 -11.86 -2.51 -16.73
C PHE A 48 -11.47 -3.64 -17.68
N THR A 49 -11.07 -3.35 -18.92
CA THR A 49 -10.78 -4.37 -19.93
C THR A 49 -9.48 -5.11 -19.65
N LYS A 50 -8.39 -4.40 -19.29
CA LYS A 50 -7.10 -5.02 -18.96
C LYS A 50 -7.17 -6.03 -17.80
N PRO A 51 -7.78 -5.70 -16.63
CA PRO A 51 -7.97 -6.71 -15.59
C PRO A 51 -8.82 -7.90 -16.04
N ILE A 52 -9.85 -7.70 -16.86
CA ILE A 52 -10.66 -8.79 -17.39
C ILE A 52 -9.80 -9.73 -18.26
N GLU A 53 -8.98 -9.18 -19.15
CA GLU A 53 -8.05 -9.95 -20.00
C GLU A 53 -7.10 -10.79 -19.14
N ILE A 54 -6.43 -10.16 -18.16
CA ILE A 54 -5.51 -10.84 -17.25
C ILE A 54 -6.20 -11.98 -16.49
N ILE A 55 -7.38 -11.71 -15.91
CA ILE A 55 -8.10 -12.70 -15.10
C ILE A 55 -8.67 -13.84 -15.97
N SER A 56 -8.99 -13.57 -17.21
CA SER A 56 -9.60 -14.54 -18.11
C SER A 56 -8.58 -15.46 -18.80
N ASP A 57 -7.31 -15.09 -18.83
CA ASP A 57 -6.25 -15.84 -19.51
C ASP A 57 -5.31 -16.52 -18.52
N PRO A 58 -5.46 -17.84 -18.26
CA PRO A 58 -4.58 -18.58 -17.36
C PRO A 58 -3.11 -18.66 -17.81
N THR A 59 -2.83 -18.37 -19.08
CA THR A 59 -1.45 -18.37 -19.63
C THR A 59 -0.71 -17.06 -19.34
N ASN A 60 -1.45 -16.02 -18.95
CA ASN A 60 -0.90 -14.73 -18.62
C ASN A 60 -0.10 -14.80 -17.30
N VAL A 61 1.14 -14.32 -17.31
CA VAL A 61 2.00 -14.32 -16.12
C VAL A 61 1.38 -13.58 -14.93
N TRP A 62 0.65 -12.50 -15.19
CA TRP A 62 -0.04 -11.73 -14.15
C TRP A 62 -1.25 -12.46 -13.57
N HIS A 63 -1.90 -13.36 -14.35
CA HIS A 63 -2.94 -14.25 -13.84
C HIS A 63 -2.39 -15.14 -12.74
N LYS A 64 -1.30 -15.85 -13.05
CA LYS A 64 -0.64 -16.73 -12.08
C LYS A 64 -0.22 -15.96 -10.84
N TYR A 65 0.49 -14.85 -11.00
CA TYR A 65 0.95 -14.01 -9.90
C TYR A 65 -0.21 -13.55 -8.99
N LEU A 66 -1.32 -13.08 -9.59
CA LEU A 66 -2.50 -12.63 -8.86
C LEU A 66 -3.15 -13.74 -8.03
N PHE A 67 -3.35 -14.91 -8.64
CA PHE A 67 -4.06 -16.01 -7.96
C PHE A 67 -3.18 -16.76 -6.97
N ASP A 68 -1.88 -16.86 -7.21
CA ASP A 68 -0.91 -17.36 -6.23
C ASP A 68 -0.85 -16.40 -5.02
N GLY A 69 -0.73 -15.10 -5.25
CA GLY A 69 -0.77 -14.09 -4.18
C GLY A 69 -2.06 -14.15 -3.36
N LEU A 70 -3.24 -14.27 -4.01
CA LEU A 70 -4.51 -14.39 -3.30
C LEU A 70 -4.60 -15.66 -2.44
N ARG A 71 -3.94 -16.76 -2.86
CA ARG A 71 -3.90 -17.99 -2.09
C ARG A 71 -3.01 -17.86 -0.85
N ASP A 72 -1.87 -17.19 -0.98
CA ASP A 72 -0.80 -17.17 0.00
C ASP A 72 -0.94 -16.00 1.01
N ILE A 73 -1.69 -14.95 0.65
CA ILE A 73 -1.94 -13.80 1.53
C ILE A 73 -3.10 -14.07 2.48
N ASP A 74 -2.94 -13.69 3.74
CA ASP A 74 -4.02 -13.71 4.73
C ASP A 74 -5.25 -12.93 4.22
N PRO A 75 -6.45 -13.54 4.15
CA PRO A 75 -7.64 -12.89 3.59
C PRO A 75 -8.10 -11.64 4.33
N ASP A 76 -7.94 -11.58 5.65
CA ASP A 76 -8.37 -10.42 6.43
C ASP A 76 -7.38 -9.26 6.24
N PHE A 77 -6.07 -9.55 6.15
CA PHE A 77 -5.06 -8.56 5.76
C PHE A 77 -5.33 -8.00 4.36
N PHE A 78 -5.54 -8.87 3.38
CA PHE A 78 -5.83 -8.46 2.00
C PHE A 78 -7.10 -7.59 1.93
N CYS A 79 -8.18 -8.01 2.60
CA CYS A 79 -9.43 -7.25 2.61
C CYS A 79 -9.24 -5.87 3.26
N SER A 80 -8.50 -5.77 4.36
CA SER A 80 -8.19 -4.50 5.02
C SER A 80 -7.42 -3.56 4.09
N ALA A 81 -6.29 -4.04 3.56
CA ALA A 81 -5.44 -3.25 2.67
C ALA A 81 -6.18 -2.83 1.38
N ALA A 82 -6.92 -3.76 0.75
CA ALA A 82 -7.67 -3.49 -0.47
C ALA A 82 -8.79 -2.46 -0.26
N LEU A 83 -9.48 -2.50 0.87
CA LEU A 83 -10.53 -1.52 1.20
C LEU A 83 -9.95 -0.13 1.48
N THR A 84 -8.88 -0.05 2.25
CA THR A 84 -8.18 1.21 2.48
C THR A 84 -7.65 1.80 1.17
N PHE A 85 -7.05 0.97 0.32
CA PHE A 85 -6.59 1.40 -0.99
C PHE A 85 -7.74 1.89 -1.89
N ALA A 86 -8.86 1.17 -1.93
CA ALA A 86 -9.97 1.52 -2.81
C ALA A 86 -10.78 2.72 -2.29
N ILE A 87 -11.09 2.75 -0.99
CA ILE A 87 -12.00 3.74 -0.40
C ILE A 87 -11.26 4.99 0.03
N ASP A 88 -10.26 4.85 0.93
CA ASP A 88 -9.61 6.03 1.49
C ASP A 88 -8.68 6.70 0.48
N LEU A 89 -7.85 5.93 -0.20
CA LEU A 89 -6.91 6.47 -1.17
C LEU A 89 -7.58 6.70 -2.53
N GLY A 90 -8.28 5.69 -3.07
CA GLY A 90 -8.83 5.73 -4.43
C GLY A 90 -10.03 6.67 -4.57
N ILE A 91 -10.98 6.65 -3.64
CA ILE A 91 -12.20 7.46 -3.72
C ILE A 91 -12.02 8.77 -2.94
N ASN A 92 -11.80 8.71 -1.63
CA ASN A 92 -11.83 9.88 -0.75
C ASN A 92 -10.59 10.75 -0.94
N GLY A 93 -9.40 10.15 -0.95
CA GLY A 93 -8.14 10.85 -1.14
C GLY A 93 -8.06 11.49 -2.52
N THR A 94 -8.33 10.74 -3.58
CA THR A 94 -8.31 11.29 -4.95
C THR A 94 -9.29 12.45 -5.13
N LYS A 95 -10.48 12.36 -4.53
CA LYS A 95 -11.46 13.46 -4.57
C LYS A 95 -10.91 14.71 -3.84
N THR A 96 -10.31 14.52 -2.67
CA THR A 96 -9.71 15.62 -1.89
C THR A 96 -8.54 16.24 -2.62
N ILE A 97 -7.62 15.42 -3.17
CA ILE A 97 -6.48 15.88 -3.98
C ILE A 97 -6.94 16.74 -5.16
N ARG A 98 -7.94 16.28 -5.93
CA ARG A 98 -8.47 17.05 -7.08
C ARG A 98 -8.99 18.41 -6.64
N LYS A 99 -9.80 18.45 -5.58
CA LYS A 99 -10.36 19.69 -5.02
C LYS A 99 -9.24 20.63 -4.55
N ARG A 100 -8.24 20.11 -3.83
CA ARG A 100 -7.12 20.91 -3.31
C ARG A 100 -6.23 21.44 -4.45
N ARG A 101 -5.96 20.65 -5.47
CA ARG A 101 -5.21 21.09 -6.66
C ARG A 101 -5.84 22.30 -7.34
N GLU A 102 -7.17 22.32 -7.45
CA GLU A 102 -7.92 23.46 -8.00
C GLU A 102 -7.83 24.67 -7.08
N GLN A 103 -7.92 24.48 -5.76
CA GLN A 103 -7.90 25.57 -4.78
C GLN A 103 -6.51 26.19 -4.58
N GLU A 104 -5.48 25.34 -4.50
CA GLU A 104 -4.11 25.77 -4.17
C GLU A 104 -3.26 26.02 -5.43
N HIS A 105 -3.80 25.78 -6.63
CA HIS A 105 -3.11 25.93 -7.91
C HIS A 105 -1.75 25.20 -7.98
N CYS A 106 -1.62 24.09 -7.25
CA CYS A 106 -0.41 23.28 -7.19
C CYS A 106 -0.71 21.79 -7.27
N ASN A 107 0.31 20.99 -7.56
CA ASN A 107 0.16 19.54 -7.56
C ASN A 107 0.24 19.01 -6.13
N ILE A 108 -0.76 18.22 -5.73
CA ILE A 108 -0.76 17.49 -4.44
C ILE A 108 -0.25 16.08 -4.68
N PRO A 109 0.76 15.60 -3.94
CA PRO A 109 1.31 14.27 -4.11
C PRO A 109 0.30 13.19 -3.73
N TRP A 110 0.23 12.15 -4.54
CA TRP A 110 -0.60 10.97 -4.27
C TRP A 110 0.09 10.00 -3.31
N VAL A 111 1.42 10.01 -3.31
CA VAL A 111 2.28 9.20 -2.44
C VAL A 111 3.39 10.09 -1.88
N ILE A 112 3.78 9.86 -0.64
CA ILE A 112 4.95 10.49 -0.02
C ILE A 112 5.95 9.40 0.35
N LEU A 113 7.19 9.59 -0.08
CA LEU A 113 8.32 8.77 0.28
C LEU A 113 9.08 9.47 1.41
N MET A 114 9.35 8.75 2.50
CA MET A 114 10.06 9.25 3.67
C MET A 114 11.21 8.32 4.01
N ASP A 115 12.32 8.93 4.43
CA ASP A 115 13.49 8.25 4.98
C ASP A 115 13.50 8.39 6.51
N PRO A 116 12.96 7.42 7.27
CA PRO A 116 12.93 7.50 8.74
C PRO A 116 14.30 7.63 9.36
N THR A 117 15.32 7.08 8.69
CA THR A 117 16.73 7.10 9.10
C THR A 117 17.64 6.93 7.90
N SER A 118 18.80 7.59 7.94
CA SER A 118 19.90 7.31 7.02
C SER A 118 20.78 6.13 7.46
N ALA A 119 20.59 5.62 8.70
CA ALA A 119 21.33 4.47 9.19
C ALA A 119 20.92 3.19 8.45
N CYS A 120 21.90 2.36 8.14
CA CYS A 120 21.69 1.03 7.56
C CYS A 120 22.58 0.00 8.26
N ASN A 121 22.09 -1.21 8.40
CA ASN A 121 22.85 -2.34 8.96
C ASN A 121 23.70 -3.07 7.91
N LEU A 122 23.59 -2.70 6.62
CA LEU A 122 24.41 -3.20 5.52
C LEU A 122 25.27 -2.10 4.89
N LYS A 123 26.25 -2.52 4.09
CA LYS A 123 27.16 -1.65 3.32
C LYS A 123 27.21 -2.11 1.87
N CYS A 124 26.06 -2.13 1.20
CA CYS A 124 25.93 -2.60 -0.17
C CYS A 124 26.79 -1.75 -1.12
N LYS A 125 27.49 -2.42 -2.06
CA LYS A 125 28.29 -1.77 -3.09
C LYS A 125 27.36 -1.02 -4.06
N GLY A 126 27.64 0.29 -4.23
CA GLY A 126 26.85 1.15 -5.12
C GLY A 126 25.50 1.61 -4.55
N CYS A 127 25.30 1.45 -3.23
CA CYS A 127 24.11 1.96 -2.57
C CYS A 127 24.05 3.49 -2.62
N TRP A 128 23.00 4.05 -3.21
CA TRP A 128 22.82 5.50 -3.32
C TRP A 128 22.68 6.21 -1.96
N ALA A 129 22.14 5.51 -0.95
CA ALA A 129 21.95 6.06 0.40
C ALA A 129 23.24 6.06 1.24
N ALA A 130 24.30 5.35 0.83
CA ALA A 130 25.54 5.24 1.60
C ALA A 130 26.29 6.57 1.74
N GLU A 131 26.06 7.52 0.83
CA GLU A 131 26.70 8.83 0.80
C GLU A 131 26.14 9.81 1.84
N TYR A 132 24.93 9.59 2.37
CA TYR A 132 24.27 10.50 3.31
C TYR A 132 24.72 10.36 4.77
N GLY A 133 25.59 9.39 5.07
CA GLY A 133 25.99 9.09 6.45
C GLY A 133 24.89 8.43 7.27
N TYR A 134 25.14 8.24 8.58
CA TYR A 134 24.25 7.43 9.43
C TYR A 134 23.48 8.23 10.48
N ASN A 135 23.54 9.56 10.45
CA ASN A 135 23.10 10.41 11.55
C ASN A 135 21.81 11.21 11.26
N SER A 136 21.27 11.12 10.05
CA SER A 136 20.04 11.83 9.71
C SER A 136 18.82 10.96 10.04
N ASN A 137 18.00 11.44 10.98
CA ASN A 137 16.82 10.71 11.42
C ASN A 137 15.63 11.68 11.53
N LEU A 138 14.46 11.23 11.08
CA LEU A 138 13.20 11.86 11.43
C LEU A 138 12.74 11.37 12.81
N THR A 139 12.26 12.27 13.64
CA THR A 139 11.56 11.87 14.87
C THR A 139 10.19 11.29 14.55
N LEU A 140 9.65 10.49 15.44
CA LEU A 140 8.29 9.96 15.29
C LEU A 140 7.25 11.09 15.14
N ASP A 141 7.43 12.20 15.85
CA ASP A 141 6.50 13.34 15.80
C ASP A 141 6.61 14.10 14.47
N GLU A 142 7.78 14.23 13.89
CA GLU A 142 7.94 14.79 12.53
C GLU A 142 7.24 13.91 11.49
N MET A 143 7.40 12.59 11.55
CA MET A 143 6.69 11.67 10.68
C MET A 143 5.16 11.74 10.85
N ARG A 144 4.67 11.80 12.10
CA ARG A 144 3.25 12.03 12.41
C ARG A 144 2.73 13.32 11.81
N ARG A 145 3.51 14.39 11.91
CA ARG A 145 3.16 15.69 11.36
C ARG A 145 3.05 15.63 9.83
N VAL A 146 4.04 15.04 9.15
CA VAL A 146 4.00 14.84 7.68
C VAL A 146 2.74 14.06 7.27
N ILE A 147 2.44 12.96 7.96
CA ILE A 147 1.25 12.15 7.67
C ILE A 147 -0.02 12.96 7.93
N SER A 148 -0.14 13.64 9.06
CA SER A 148 -1.34 14.40 9.42
C SER A 148 -1.63 15.54 8.45
N GLU A 149 -0.61 16.32 8.08
CA GLU A 149 -0.74 17.46 7.17
C GLU A 149 -1.05 16.99 5.75
N SER A 150 -0.38 15.96 5.27
CA SER A 150 -0.62 15.44 3.92
C SER A 150 -1.95 14.69 3.79
N LYS A 151 -2.44 14.03 4.83
CA LYS A 151 -3.80 13.47 4.88
C LYS A 151 -4.86 14.55 4.70
N ALA A 152 -4.67 15.72 5.31
CA ALA A 152 -5.58 16.85 5.13
C ALA A 152 -5.64 17.35 3.68
N LEU A 153 -4.60 17.07 2.90
CA LEU A 153 -4.53 17.33 1.46
C LEU A 153 -5.05 16.17 0.59
N GLY A 154 -5.29 14.99 1.20
CA GLY A 154 -5.84 13.80 0.52
C GLY A 154 -4.82 12.70 0.25
N THR A 155 -3.56 12.83 0.69
CA THR A 155 -2.54 11.79 0.55
C THR A 155 -2.76 10.71 1.62
N HIS A 156 -2.90 9.45 1.18
CA HIS A 156 -3.13 8.29 2.06
C HIS A 156 -2.17 7.13 1.77
N PHE A 157 -1.10 7.39 1.00
CA PHE A 157 -0.08 6.38 0.71
C PHE A 157 1.30 6.91 1.09
N TYR A 158 2.03 6.13 1.90
CA TYR A 158 3.35 6.46 2.40
C TYR A 158 4.32 5.32 2.14
N MET A 159 5.51 5.66 1.65
CA MET A 159 6.59 4.71 1.40
C MET A 159 7.76 5.06 2.31
N PHE A 160 8.32 4.06 2.97
CA PHE A 160 9.52 4.20 3.78
C PHE A 160 10.72 3.61 3.05
N THR A 161 11.81 4.36 3.01
CA THR A 161 13.10 3.96 2.46
C THR A 161 14.22 4.62 3.27
N GLY A 162 15.31 5.07 2.70
CA GLY A 162 16.44 5.70 3.36
C GLY A 162 17.63 4.75 3.46
N GLY A 163 18.21 4.57 4.66
CA GLY A 163 19.16 3.51 4.95
C GLY A 163 18.43 2.17 5.03
N GLU A 164 18.22 1.64 6.24
CA GLU A 164 17.31 0.52 6.46
C GLU A 164 16.11 0.98 7.33
N PRO A 165 14.91 1.12 6.77
CA PRO A 165 13.76 1.65 7.52
C PRO A 165 13.35 0.77 8.69
N LEU A 166 13.61 -0.55 8.66
CA LEU A 166 13.28 -1.44 9.77
C LEU A 166 14.17 -1.26 11.02
N ILE A 167 15.24 -0.47 10.96
CA ILE A 167 15.90 0.05 12.18
C ILE A 167 14.90 0.84 13.03
N ARG A 168 13.93 1.48 12.37
CA ARG A 168 12.84 2.24 12.98
C ARG A 168 11.51 1.48 12.96
N LYS A 169 11.53 0.13 12.94
CA LYS A 169 10.31 -0.71 12.80
C LYS A 169 9.24 -0.40 13.84
N LYS A 170 9.61 -0.04 15.09
CA LYS A 170 8.66 0.33 16.13
C LYS A 170 7.86 1.59 15.77
N ASP A 171 8.53 2.59 15.23
CA ASP A 171 7.88 3.84 14.83
C ASP A 171 6.98 3.63 13.62
N ILE A 172 7.43 2.85 12.63
CA ILE A 172 6.65 2.49 11.44
C ILE A 172 5.38 1.75 11.82
N ILE A 173 5.47 0.75 12.72
CA ILE A 173 4.31 0.03 13.25
C ILE A 173 3.36 0.99 13.98
N THR A 174 3.89 1.89 14.81
CA THR A 174 3.09 2.89 15.53
C THR A 174 2.32 3.77 14.54
N LEU A 175 2.98 4.29 13.51
CA LEU A 175 2.35 5.12 12.48
C LEU A 175 1.26 4.36 11.71
N ALA A 176 1.50 3.08 11.38
CA ALA A 176 0.52 2.23 10.71
C ALA A 176 -0.70 1.94 11.59
N MET A 177 -0.49 1.73 12.89
CA MET A 177 -1.58 1.51 13.85
C MET A 177 -2.42 2.78 14.09
N GLU A 178 -1.78 3.95 14.14
CA GLU A 178 -2.42 5.24 14.33
C GLU A 178 -3.21 5.71 13.10
N ASN A 179 -2.86 5.23 11.89
CA ASN A 179 -3.41 5.71 10.62
C ASN A 179 -3.98 4.56 9.78
N LYS A 180 -5.05 3.92 10.27
CA LYS A 180 -5.71 2.79 9.60
C LYS A 180 -6.34 3.13 8.23
N ASP A 181 -6.55 4.40 7.97
CA ASP A 181 -7.04 4.97 6.71
C ASP A 181 -5.91 5.28 5.71
N CYS A 182 -4.67 4.85 5.99
CA CYS A 182 -3.51 5.00 5.12
C CYS A 182 -2.91 3.64 4.78
N ILE A 183 -2.22 3.58 3.64
CA ILE A 183 -1.38 2.45 3.23
C ILE A 183 0.09 2.83 3.46
N PHE A 184 0.83 1.89 4.01
CA PHE A 184 2.27 2.00 4.24
C PHE A 184 3.01 0.89 3.52
N LEU A 185 4.15 1.23 2.90
CA LEU A 185 5.06 0.30 2.25
C LEU A 185 6.48 0.61 2.70
N ALA A 186 7.21 -0.37 3.22
CA ALA A 186 8.62 -0.19 3.58
C ALA A 186 9.50 -1.02 2.65
N PHE A 187 10.45 -0.35 1.98
CA PHE A 187 11.51 -1.01 1.22
C PHE A 187 12.61 -1.43 2.18
N THR A 188 12.94 -2.70 2.22
CA THR A 188 13.88 -3.25 3.19
C THR A 188 14.79 -4.30 2.57
N ASN A 189 16.00 -4.40 3.10
CA ASN A 189 16.92 -5.51 2.79
C ASN A 189 16.47 -6.85 3.42
N GLY A 190 15.44 -6.85 4.25
CA GLY A 190 14.83 -8.04 4.85
C GLY A 190 15.56 -8.62 6.06
N THR A 191 16.79 -8.23 6.35
CA THR A 191 17.61 -8.84 7.43
C THR A 191 17.10 -8.59 8.84
N LEU A 192 16.23 -7.59 9.03
CA LEU A 192 15.60 -7.24 10.31
C LEU A 192 14.15 -7.75 10.44
N VAL A 193 13.71 -8.56 9.49
CA VAL A 193 12.40 -9.23 9.56
C VAL A 193 12.49 -10.39 10.53
N ASP A 194 11.57 -10.41 11.49
CA ASP A 194 11.42 -11.48 12.48
C ASP A 194 9.93 -11.83 12.64
N ASP A 195 9.63 -12.94 13.31
CA ASP A 195 8.25 -13.41 13.51
C ASP A 195 7.38 -12.35 14.20
N LYS A 196 7.95 -11.62 15.16
CA LYS A 196 7.24 -10.55 15.88
C LYS A 196 6.84 -9.41 14.93
N LEU A 197 7.72 -9.01 14.02
CA LEU A 197 7.42 -7.99 13.01
C LEU A 197 6.32 -8.48 12.06
N CYS A 198 6.35 -9.75 11.65
CA CYS A 198 5.32 -10.35 10.80
C CYS A 198 3.94 -10.31 11.48
N GLU A 199 3.86 -10.66 12.77
CA GLU A 199 2.63 -10.55 13.57
C GLU A 199 2.14 -9.11 13.70
N ASP A 200 3.05 -8.16 13.95
CA ASP A 200 2.71 -6.74 14.06
C ASP A 200 2.19 -6.19 12.72
N ILE A 201 2.82 -6.53 11.60
CA ILE A 201 2.38 -6.15 10.24
C ILE A 201 0.97 -6.72 9.96
N LYS A 202 0.75 -7.99 10.27
CA LYS A 202 -0.56 -8.63 10.13
C LYS A 202 -1.62 -7.89 10.97
N SER A 203 -1.29 -7.51 12.20
CA SER A 203 -2.18 -6.75 13.10
C SER A 203 -2.43 -5.32 12.61
N CYS A 204 -1.47 -4.72 11.91
CA CYS A 204 -1.66 -3.41 11.27
C CYS A 204 -2.71 -3.48 10.16
N GLY A 205 -2.64 -4.48 9.29
CA GLY A 205 -3.56 -4.67 8.17
C GLY A 205 -3.44 -3.65 7.04
N ASN A 206 -2.47 -2.73 7.12
CA ASN A 206 -2.26 -1.63 6.18
C ASN A 206 -0.77 -1.31 5.94
N LEU A 207 0.14 -2.16 6.41
CA LEU A 207 1.58 -2.07 6.18
C LEU A 207 2.05 -3.30 5.41
N ALA A 208 2.85 -3.08 4.36
CA ALA A 208 3.50 -4.13 3.60
C ALA A 208 5.01 -3.88 3.51
N LEU A 209 5.77 -4.94 3.24
CA LEU A 209 7.21 -4.86 2.97
C LEU A 209 7.49 -5.13 1.49
N ALA A 210 8.41 -4.36 0.92
CA ALA A 210 9.01 -4.62 -0.37
C ALA A 210 10.46 -5.07 -0.12
N LEU A 211 10.72 -6.37 -0.30
CA LEU A 211 12.05 -6.93 -0.09
C LEU A 211 12.94 -6.64 -1.28
N SER A 212 14.12 -6.05 -1.01
CA SER A 212 15.16 -5.82 -2.01
C SER A 212 15.96 -7.10 -2.20
N ILE A 213 15.83 -7.73 -3.37
CA ILE A 213 16.55 -8.92 -3.76
C ILE A 213 17.24 -8.63 -5.09
N GLU A 214 18.56 -8.62 -5.09
CA GLU A 214 19.37 -8.14 -6.22
C GLU A 214 19.77 -9.27 -7.19
N GLY A 215 19.45 -10.53 -6.90
CA GLY A 215 19.81 -11.65 -7.77
C GLY A 215 19.59 -13.02 -7.16
N SER A 216 20.33 -14.02 -7.65
CA SER A 216 20.42 -15.33 -7.02
C SER A 216 21.15 -15.26 -5.68
N GLU A 217 21.07 -16.33 -4.89
CA GLU A 217 21.80 -16.47 -3.60
C GLU A 217 23.29 -16.09 -3.75
N GLU A 218 23.96 -16.58 -4.79
CA GLU A 218 25.37 -16.30 -5.05
C GLU A 218 25.71 -14.81 -5.32
N VAL A 219 24.71 -14.03 -5.74
CA VAL A 219 24.87 -12.60 -6.09
C VAL A 219 24.38 -11.70 -4.98
N ASN A 220 23.36 -12.14 -4.25
CA ASN A 220 22.70 -11.34 -3.24
C ASN A 220 23.40 -11.40 -1.87
N ASP A 221 24.10 -12.50 -1.57
CA ASP A 221 24.88 -12.72 -0.36
C ASP A 221 26.35 -12.33 -0.61
#